data_794fd99e2991a18b2e2ac40206c40c28
#
_entry.id   794fd99e2991a18b2e2ac40206c40c28
#
_cell.length_a   1.000
_cell.length_b   1.000
_cell.length_c   1.000
_cell.angle_alpha   90.00
_cell.angle_beta   90.00
_cell.angle_gamma   90.00
#
_symmetry.space_group_name_H-M   'P 1'
#
loop_
_entity.id
_entity.type
_entity.pdbx_description
1 polymer ?
#
loop_
_entity_poly.entity_id
_entity_poly.type
_entity_poly.pdbx_seq_one_letter_code
_entity_poly.pdbx_strand_id
1 'polypeptide(L)'
;GQQFVYPGTDIFSRAINNLWKQKFFADIQVYITKVNHEWVSIELNVTERPRLGNFKFQGVRKSDSDELTPKIGLQKGTVLSENLRRNAHDVIVNYFTDKGFYNAKVDFIEIKDPQFPNSNSLIIKVDRGKKVRIDGVNFFGNDNVSTSKLRKQMKNIKQMAKLTLFPTTYQSTYGPIDKYDFSEYMSEMGFL
;
A
#
# COMPACT_ATOMS: atom_id res chain seq x y z
N GLY A 1 15.84 10.48 -44.70
CA GLY A 1 15.88 11.92 -44.78
C GLY A 1 16.40 12.48 -43.48
N GLN A 2 17.49 13.25 -43.54
CA GLN A 2 17.98 14.00 -42.39
C GLN A 2 16.96 15.10 -42.08
N GLN A 3 16.39 15.06 -40.88
CA GLN A 3 15.46 16.09 -40.45
C GLN A 3 16.26 17.17 -39.72
N PHE A 4 16.28 18.38 -40.26
CA PHE A 4 16.91 19.51 -39.61
C PHE A 4 16.09 19.91 -38.37
N VAL A 5 16.75 19.92 -37.21
CA VAL A 5 16.12 20.24 -35.94
C VAL A 5 16.73 21.51 -35.40
N TYR A 6 15.92 22.56 -35.19
CA TYR A 6 16.38 23.79 -34.56
C TYR A 6 16.26 23.68 -33.02
N PRO A 7 17.27 24.17 -32.26
CA PRO A 7 17.12 24.30 -30.82
C PRO A 7 15.90 25.17 -30.50
N GLY A 8 15.00 24.70 -29.67
CA GLY A 8 13.75 25.39 -29.32
C GLY A 8 12.51 24.89 -30.05
N THR A 9 12.63 23.90 -30.96
CA THR A 9 11.45 23.27 -31.56
C THR A 9 10.83 22.22 -30.63
N ASP A 10 9.52 21.97 -30.80
CA ASP A 10 8.75 20.94 -30.05
C ASP A 10 9.31 19.51 -30.16
N ILE A 11 10.23 19.28 -31.06
CA ILE A 11 10.79 17.94 -31.35
C ILE A 11 11.55 17.42 -30.12
N PHE A 12 12.37 18.25 -29.47
CA PHE A 12 13.08 17.86 -28.25
C PHE A 12 12.13 17.62 -27.11
N SER A 13 11.16 18.51 -26.91
CA SER A 13 10.13 18.35 -25.87
C SER A 13 9.32 17.06 -26.07
N ARG A 14 8.98 16.73 -27.33
CA ARG A 14 8.30 15.47 -27.64
C ARG A 14 9.18 14.25 -27.42
N ALA A 15 10.46 14.31 -27.79
CA ALA A 15 11.41 13.22 -27.56
C ALA A 15 11.59 12.95 -26.06
N ILE A 16 11.81 13.99 -25.25
CA ILE A 16 11.91 13.89 -23.79
C ILE A 16 10.62 13.34 -23.19
N ASN A 17 9.46 13.87 -23.62
CA ASN A 17 8.16 13.38 -23.16
C ASN A 17 7.93 11.90 -23.51
N ASN A 18 8.41 11.44 -24.66
CA ASN A 18 8.33 10.03 -25.05
C ASN A 18 9.22 9.15 -24.17
N LEU A 19 10.41 9.61 -23.78
CA LEU A 19 11.27 8.92 -22.82
C LEU A 19 10.60 8.85 -21.43
N TRP A 20 10.01 9.94 -20.96
CA TRP A 20 9.25 9.96 -19.71
C TRP A 20 8.05 9.02 -19.70
N LYS A 21 7.34 8.90 -20.82
CA LYS A 21 6.20 7.95 -20.98
C LYS A 21 6.61 6.50 -20.80
N GLN A 22 7.87 6.14 -21.07
CA GLN A 22 8.39 4.79 -20.86
C GLN A 22 8.46 4.41 -19.36
N LYS A 23 8.44 5.38 -18.46
CA LYS A 23 8.48 5.20 -16.99
C LYS A 23 9.72 4.45 -16.45
N PHE A 24 10.74 4.24 -17.28
CA PHE A 24 11.98 3.56 -16.90
C PHE A 24 12.98 4.48 -16.23
N PHE A 25 12.86 5.80 -16.43
CA PHE A 25 13.80 6.79 -15.97
C PHE A 25 13.31 7.51 -14.72
N ALA A 26 14.22 7.74 -13.79
CA ALA A 26 14.02 8.58 -12.61
C ALA A 26 14.30 10.04 -12.91
N ASP A 27 15.30 10.28 -13.80
CA ASP A 27 15.66 11.61 -14.24
C ASP A 27 16.16 11.59 -15.70
N ILE A 28 15.93 12.68 -16.43
CA ILE A 28 16.38 12.88 -17.81
C ILE A 28 16.84 14.33 -17.92
N GLN A 29 18.14 14.51 -18.11
CA GLN A 29 18.76 15.82 -18.27
C GLN A 29 19.32 15.92 -19.67
N VAL A 30 19.10 17.06 -20.31
CA VAL A 30 19.56 17.34 -21.68
C VAL A 30 20.48 18.55 -21.65
N TYR A 31 21.70 18.36 -22.14
CA TYR A 31 22.73 19.37 -22.20
C TYR A 31 23.11 19.65 -23.65
N ILE A 32 23.31 20.92 -23.98
CA ILE A 32 23.94 21.33 -25.23
C ILE A 32 25.43 21.47 -24.95
N THR A 33 26.27 20.60 -25.50
CA THR A 33 27.70 20.54 -25.20
C THR A 33 28.55 21.32 -26.18
N LYS A 34 28.13 21.40 -27.46
CA LYS A 34 28.83 22.18 -28.48
C LYS A 34 27.84 22.80 -29.46
N VAL A 35 28.09 24.04 -29.82
CA VAL A 35 27.34 24.78 -30.85
C VAL A 35 28.34 25.21 -31.92
N ASN A 36 28.10 24.75 -33.14
CA ASN A 36 28.79 25.23 -34.32
C ASN A 36 27.76 25.86 -35.28
N HIS A 37 28.16 26.63 -36.27
CA HIS A 37 27.23 27.38 -37.13
C HIS A 37 26.10 26.51 -37.75
N GLU A 38 26.36 25.23 -37.98
CA GLU A 38 25.40 24.30 -38.60
C GLU A 38 25.00 23.12 -37.73
N TRP A 39 25.69 22.90 -36.61
CA TRP A 39 25.53 21.68 -35.82
C TRP A 39 25.48 21.96 -34.32
N VAL A 40 24.61 21.22 -33.64
CA VAL A 40 24.50 21.25 -32.18
C VAL A 40 24.75 19.84 -31.66
N SER A 41 25.68 19.69 -30.73
CA SER A 41 25.90 18.44 -30.01
C SER A 41 25.07 18.45 -28.73
N ILE A 42 24.31 17.39 -28.54
CA ILE A 42 23.43 17.21 -27.40
C ILE A 42 23.87 15.97 -26.63
N GLU A 43 23.94 16.11 -25.31
CA GLU A 43 24.20 15.03 -24.39
C GLU A 43 22.95 14.79 -23.54
N LEU A 44 22.49 13.54 -23.49
CA LEU A 44 21.41 13.11 -22.62
C LEU A 44 21.98 12.31 -21.45
N ASN A 45 21.84 12.85 -20.25
CA ASN A 45 22.13 12.14 -19.02
C ASN A 45 20.83 11.57 -18.47
N VAL A 46 20.73 10.26 -18.41
CA VAL A 46 19.54 9.54 -17.94
C VAL A 46 19.86 8.75 -16.68
N THR A 47 18.98 8.84 -15.70
CA THR A 47 19.05 8.02 -14.51
C THR A 47 17.91 7.01 -14.56
N GLU A 48 18.22 5.73 -14.61
CA GLU A 48 17.22 4.69 -14.61
C GLU A 48 16.57 4.53 -13.23
N ARG A 49 15.30 4.17 -13.21
CA ARG A 49 14.63 3.76 -11.96
C ARG A 49 15.13 2.38 -11.54
N PRO A 50 15.42 2.18 -10.27
CA PRO A 50 15.87 0.87 -9.78
C PRO A 50 14.77 -0.17 -10.01
N ARG A 51 15.19 -1.38 -10.36
CA ARG A 51 14.33 -2.54 -10.52
C ARG A 51 14.27 -3.33 -9.24
N LEU A 52 13.15 -3.96 -8.99
CA LEU A 52 12.99 -4.84 -7.84
C LEU A 52 13.85 -6.10 -8.05
N GLY A 53 14.89 -6.27 -7.23
CA GLY A 53 15.72 -7.48 -7.22
C GLY A 53 15.03 -8.61 -6.47
N ASN A 54 14.63 -8.32 -5.24
CA ASN A 54 13.92 -9.25 -4.37
C ASN A 54 13.04 -8.46 -3.39
N PHE A 55 12.09 -9.12 -2.74
CA PHE A 55 11.36 -8.54 -1.62
C PHE A 55 11.12 -9.57 -0.52
N LYS A 56 10.96 -9.09 0.71
CA LYS A 56 10.60 -9.92 1.86
C LYS A 56 9.65 -9.19 2.80
N PHE A 57 8.78 -9.95 3.40
CA PHE A 57 7.92 -9.45 4.48
C PHE A 57 8.63 -9.51 5.83
N GLN A 58 8.36 -8.52 6.68
CA GLN A 58 8.77 -8.47 8.06
C GLN A 58 7.57 -8.13 8.95
N GLY A 59 7.43 -8.79 10.10
CA GLY A 59 6.33 -8.53 11.05
C GLY A 59 5.06 -9.34 10.78
N VAL A 60 5.05 -10.21 9.77
CA VAL A 60 3.92 -11.10 9.44
C VAL A 60 4.29 -12.57 9.62
N ARG A 61 3.29 -13.43 9.72
CA ARG A 61 3.48 -14.88 9.73
C ARG A 61 3.81 -15.36 8.32
N LYS A 62 4.49 -16.50 8.23
CA LYS A 62 4.80 -17.12 6.94
C LYS A 62 3.56 -17.38 6.09
N SER A 63 2.48 -17.89 6.70
CA SER A 63 1.20 -18.10 6.00
C SER A 63 0.60 -16.83 5.41
N ASP A 64 0.68 -15.69 6.14
CA ASP A 64 0.19 -14.41 5.63
C ASP A 64 1.06 -13.90 4.47
N SER A 65 2.38 -14.07 4.58
CA SER A 65 3.34 -13.75 3.50
C SER A 65 3.07 -14.57 2.23
N ASP A 66 2.84 -15.87 2.38
CA ASP A 66 2.58 -16.79 1.26
C ASP A 66 1.25 -16.43 0.54
N GLU A 67 0.22 -16.02 1.30
CA GLU A 67 -1.05 -15.55 0.74
C GLU A 67 -0.96 -14.17 0.07
N LEU A 68 -0.14 -13.26 0.61
CA LEU A 68 0.01 -11.89 0.12
C LEU A 68 0.90 -11.82 -1.12
N THR A 69 1.97 -12.61 -1.18
CA THR A 69 2.95 -12.58 -2.27
C THR A 69 2.32 -12.58 -3.67
N PRO A 70 1.37 -13.45 -4.02
CA PRO A 70 0.75 -13.44 -5.34
C PRO A 70 -0.20 -12.26 -5.57
N LYS A 71 -0.67 -11.61 -4.50
CA LYS A 71 -1.71 -10.56 -4.58
C LYS A 71 -1.13 -9.14 -4.74
N ILE A 72 0.07 -8.89 -4.22
CA ILE A 72 0.67 -7.55 -4.18
C ILE A 72 1.24 -7.07 -5.51
N GLY A 73 1.31 -7.93 -6.53
CA GLY A 73 1.78 -7.58 -7.88
C GLY A 73 3.28 -7.25 -7.98
N LEU A 74 4.06 -7.51 -6.94
CA LEU A 74 5.51 -7.30 -6.94
C LEU A 74 6.21 -8.49 -7.58
N GLN A 75 6.95 -8.22 -8.67
CA GLN A 75 7.73 -9.24 -9.38
C GLN A 75 9.18 -8.77 -9.55
N LYS A 76 10.12 -9.71 -9.48
CA LYS A 76 11.54 -9.44 -9.75
C LYS A 76 11.70 -8.82 -11.14
N GLY A 77 12.53 -7.79 -11.25
CA GLY A 77 12.78 -7.06 -12.48
C GLY A 77 11.77 -5.94 -12.78
N THR A 78 10.68 -5.84 -12.02
CA THR A 78 9.70 -4.76 -12.19
C THR A 78 10.27 -3.43 -11.68
N VAL A 79 9.99 -2.34 -12.38
CA VAL A 79 10.35 -1.00 -11.92
C VAL A 79 9.50 -0.63 -10.71
N LEU A 80 10.15 -0.22 -9.62
CA LEU A 80 9.48 0.24 -8.41
C LEU A 80 8.85 1.62 -8.65
N SER A 81 7.60 1.65 -9.09
CA SER A 81 6.81 2.87 -9.23
C SER A 81 6.02 3.16 -7.96
N GLU A 82 5.67 4.43 -7.75
CA GLU A 82 4.83 4.83 -6.62
C GLU A 82 3.45 4.17 -6.65
N ASN A 83 2.86 4.01 -7.85
CA ASN A 83 1.59 3.30 -8.02
C ASN A 83 1.68 1.83 -7.60
N LEU A 84 2.79 1.15 -7.93
CA LEU A 84 2.99 -0.24 -7.55
C LEU A 84 3.09 -0.39 -6.02
N ARG A 85 3.79 0.54 -5.36
CA ARG A 85 3.87 0.58 -3.88
C ARG A 85 2.53 0.83 -3.25
N ARG A 86 1.77 1.81 -3.76
CA ARG A 86 0.43 2.14 -3.24
C ARG A 86 -0.51 0.95 -3.39
N ASN A 87 -0.55 0.31 -4.56
CA ASN A 87 -1.36 -0.89 -4.76
C ASN A 87 -0.96 -2.02 -3.81
N ALA A 88 0.34 -2.27 -3.61
CA ALA A 88 0.81 -3.28 -2.68
C ALA A 88 0.43 -2.93 -1.23
N HIS A 89 0.55 -1.65 -0.84
CA HIS A 89 0.11 -1.16 0.47
C HIS A 89 -1.37 -1.44 0.70
N ASP A 90 -2.22 -1.04 -0.24
CA ASP A 90 -3.68 -1.17 -0.09
C ASP A 90 -4.10 -2.64 -0.03
N VAL A 91 -3.50 -3.50 -0.84
CA VAL A 91 -3.75 -4.95 -0.78
C VAL A 91 -3.38 -5.52 0.59
N ILE A 92 -2.24 -5.11 1.16
CA ILE A 92 -1.78 -5.61 2.47
C ILE A 92 -2.68 -5.09 3.59
N VAL A 93 -3.01 -3.79 3.59
CA VAL A 93 -3.89 -3.18 4.60
C VAL A 93 -5.26 -3.84 4.56
N ASN A 94 -5.89 -3.95 3.39
CA ASN A 94 -7.20 -4.60 3.23
C ASN A 94 -7.18 -6.05 3.71
N TYR A 95 -6.14 -6.81 3.37
CA TYR A 95 -5.98 -8.19 3.85
C TYR A 95 -5.98 -8.30 5.37
N PHE A 96 -5.29 -7.40 6.07
CA PHE A 96 -5.26 -7.41 7.53
C PHE A 96 -6.54 -6.83 8.13
N THR A 97 -7.17 -5.84 7.49
CA THR A 97 -8.48 -5.30 7.88
C THR A 97 -9.56 -6.39 7.84
N ASP A 98 -9.60 -7.19 6.78
CA ASP A 98 -10.51 -8.33 6.65
C ASP A 98 -10.29 -9.39 7.76
N LYS A 99 -9.07 -9.50 8.25
CA LYS A 99 -8.72 -10.36 9.39
C LYS A 99 -9.00 -9.71 10.76
N GLY A 100 -9.51 -8.46 10.77
CA GLY A 100 -9.87 -7.70 11.96
C GLY A 100 -8.73 -6.86 12.56
N PHE A 101 -7.67 -6.58 11.80
CA PHE A 101 -6.56 -5.72 12.20
C PHE A 101 -6.69 -4.33 11.54
N TYR A 102 -7.60 -3.51 12.02
CA TYR A 102 -7.94 -2.20 11.43
C TYR A 102 -6.82 -1.16 11.50
N ASN A 103 -5.86 -1.32 12.41
CA ASN A 103 -4.73 -0.40 12.59
C ASN A 103 -3.44 -0.95 11.97
N ALA A 104 -3.54 -1.78 10.94
CA ALA A 104 -2.37 -2.29 10.25
C ALA A 104 -1.60 -1.17 9.54
N LYS A 105 -0.28 -1.11 9.78
CA LYS A 105 0.64 -0.17 9.15
C LYS A 105 1.61 -0.92 8.27
N VAL A 106 1.93 -0.35 7.11
CA VAL A 106 2.83 -0.94 6.13
C VAL A 106 3.88 0.07 5.72
N ASP A 107 5.15 -0.27 5.92
CA ASP A 107 6.29 0.54 5.51
C ASP A 107 7.12 -0.22 4.47
N PHE A 108 7.59 0.49 3.45
CA PHE A 108 8.47 -0.03 2.40
C PHE A 108 9.88 0.52 2.59
N ILE A 109 10.83 -0.36 2.86
CA ILE A 109 12.23 -0.01 3.05
C ILE A 109 13.03 -0.56 1.88
N GLU A 110 13.61 0.33 1.09
CA GLU A 110 14.47 -0.04 -0.03
C GLU A 110 15.92 -0.17 0.43
N ILE A 111 16.54 -1.25 0.00
CA ILE A 111 17.97 -1.51 0.21
C ILE A 111 18.60 -1.68 -1.16
N LYS A 112 19.60 -0.86 -1.47
CA LYS A 112 20.39 -1.01 -2.69
C LYS A 112 21.08 -2.35 -2.70
N ASP A 113 21.01 -3.04 -3.84
CA ASP A 113 21.74 -4.29 -4.03
C ASP A 113 23.22 -3.98 -4.29
N PRO A 114 24.17 -4.46 -3.46
CA PRO A 114 25.58 -4.20 -3.67
C PRO A 114 26.16 -4.83 -4.95
N GLN A 115 25.54 -5.91 -5.44
CA GLN A 115 26.00 -6.63 -6.63
C GLN A 115 25.37 -6.08 -7.94
N PHE A 116 24.19 -5.47 -7.85
CA PHE A 116 23.45 -4.95 -9.00
C PHE A 116 23.06 -3.49 -8.78
N PRO A 117 23.87 -2.52 -9.26
CA PRO A 117 23.68 -1.08 -8.96
C PRO A 117 22.29 -0.52 -9.32
N ASN A 118 21.61 -1.14 -10.29
CA ASN A 118 20.28 -0.74 -10.74
C ASN A 118 19.16 -1.64 -10.18
N SER A 119 19.43 -2.36 -9.10
CA SER A 119 18.50 -3.26 -8.43
C SER A 119 18.37 -2.91 -6.96
N ASN A 120 17.14 -2.86 -6.45
CA ASN A 120 16.85 -2.67 -5.04
C ASN A 120 16.10 -3.88 -4.48
N SER A 121 16.48 -4.31 -3.30
CA SER A 121 15.68 -5.23 -2.49
C SER A 121 14.69 -4.44 -1.65
N LEU A 122 13.47 -4.95 -1.50
CA LEU A 122 12.40 -4.30 -0.77
C LEU A 122 12.07 -5.08 0.51
N ILE A 123 12.12 -4.43 1.66
CA ILE A 123 11.58 -4.96 2.90
C ILE A 123 10.20 -4.35 3.11
N ILE A 124 9.17 -5.19 3.15
CA ILE A 124 7.80 -4.81 3.45
C ILE A 124 7.58 -5.06 4.93
N LYS A 125 7.71 -4.00 5.72
CA LYS A 125 7.52 -4.07 7.17
C LYS A 125 6.05 -3.84 7.48
N VAL A 126 5.43 -4.81 8.14
CA VAL A 126 4.01 -4.75 8.51
C VAL A 126 3.88 -4.80 10.03
N ASP A 127 3.26 -3.77 10.59
CA ASP A 127 2.77 -3.80 11.96
C ASP A 127 1.24 -3.98 11.92
N ARG A 128 0.78 -5.16 12.31
CA ARG A 128 -0.66 -5.49 12.27
C ARG A 128 -1.46 -4.78 13.36
N GLY A 129 -0.80 -4.30 14.40
CA GLY A 129 -1.48 -3.79 15.58
C GLY A 129 -2.29 -4.87 16.33
N LYS A 130 -3.26 -4.42 17.11
CA LYS A 130 -4.16 -5.29 17.88
C LYS A 130 -5.38 -5.67 17.04
N LYS A 131 -5.82 -6.92 17.17
CA LYS A 131 -7.06 -7.39 16.55
C LYS A 131 -8.26 -6.80 17.26
N VAL A 132 -9.13 -6.13 16.51
CA VAL A 132 -10.42 -5.64 17.00
C VAL A 132 -11.41 -6.81 17.07
N ARG A 133 -12.15 -6.90 18.16
CA ARG A 133 -13.17 -7.93 18.36
C ARG A 133 -14.44 -7.27 18.88
N ILE A 134 -15.58 -7.74 18.43
CA ILE A 134 -16.89 -7.27 18.89
C ILE A 134 -17.13 -7.86 20.30
N ASP A 135 -17.20 -6.99 21.30
CA ASP A 135 -17.49 -7.40 22.69
C ASP A 135 -18.98 -7.64 22.90
N GLY A 136 -19.84 -6.82 22.32
CA GLY A 136 -21.27 -6.94 22.47
C GLY A 136 -22.04 -6.50 21.22
N VAL A 137 -23.19 -7.08 21.02
CA VAL A 137 -24.18 -6.66 20.02
C VAL A 137 -25.52 -6.47 20.73
N ASN A 138 -25.99 -5.23 20.74
CA ASN A 138 -27.26 -4.87 21.36
C ASN A 138 -28.29 -4.59 20.25
N PHE A 139 -29.53 -4.98 20.49
CA PHE A 139 -30.65 -4.74 19.61
C PHE A 139 -31.68 -3.90 20.33
N PHE A 140 -32.25 -2.92 19.64
CA PHE A 140 -33.30 -2.06 20.13
C PHE A 140 -34.50 -2.13 19.18
N GLY A 141 -35.74 -2.03 19.70
CA GLY A 141 -36.94 -2.08 18.90
C GLY A 141 -37.33 -3.49 18.40
N ASN A 142 -36.78 -4.52 19.03
CA ASN A 142 -37.05 -5.89 18.65
C ASN A 142 -38.13 -6.58 19.51
N ASP A 143 -39.28 -5.90 19.65
CA ASP A 143 -40.36 -6.31 20.56
C ASP A 143 -40.93 -7.71 20.20
N ASN A 144 -40.98 -8.05 18.91
CA ASN A 144 -41.53 -9.30 18.40
C ASN A 144 -40.51 -10.38 18.07
N VAL A 145 -39.19 -10.09 18.17
CA VAL A 145 -38.14 -11.03 17.80
C VAL A 145 -37.07 -11.05 18.89
N SER A 146 -36.80 -12.23 19.44
CA SER A 146 -35.78 -12.35 20.49
C SER A 146 -34.38 -11.98 19.99
N THR A 147 -33.61 -11.29 20.83
CA THR A 147 -32.20 -10.94 20.61
C THR A 147 -31.37 -12.15 20.18
N SER A 148 -31.63 -13.34 20.77
CA SER A 148 -30.92 -14.57 20.42
C SER A 148 -31.19 -15.01 18.98
N LYS A 149 -32.41 -14.83 18.48
CA LYS A 149 -32.79 -15.15 17.09
C LYS A 149 -32.14 -14.19 16.12
N LEU A 150 -32.13 -12.88 16.41
CA LEU A 150 -31.47 -11.86 15.61
C LEU A 150 -29.95 -12.10 15.57
N ARG A 151 -29.33 -12.39 16.70
CA ARG A 151 -27.88 -12.66 16.80
C ARG A 151 -27.45 -13.87 15.98
N LYS A 152 -28.29 -14.92 15.89
CA LYS A 152 -28.04 -16.09 15.04
C LYS A 152 -28.08 -15.79 13.55
N GLN A 153 -28.84 -14.77 13.12
CA GLN A 153 -28.92 -14.36 11.71
C GLN A 153 -27.70 -13.54 11.27
N MET A 154 -26.96 -12.95 12.21
CA MET A 154 -25.75 -12.18 11.92
C MET A 154 -24.54 -13.13 11.68
N LYS A 155 -24.54 -13.82 10.53
CA LYS A 155 -23.57 -14.90 10.23
C LYS A 155 -22.11 -14.46 10.28
N ASN A 156 -21.83 -13.23 9.88
CA ASN A 156 -20.46 -12.70 9.77
C ASN A 156 -20.03 -11.89 11.01
N ILE A 157 -20.94 -11.57 11.90
CA ILE A 157 -20.68 -10.78 13.11
C ILE A 157 -20.79 -11.71 14.31
N LYS A 158 -19.67 -12.09 14.89
CA LYS A 158 -19.63 -12.96 16.06
C LYS A 158 -19.13 -12.16 17.26
N GLN A 159 -19.98 -12.06 18.29
CA GLN A 159 -19.57 -11.57 19.59
C GLN A 159 -18.49 -12.49 20.17
N MET A 160 -17.51 -11.91 20.85
CA MET A 160 -16.48 -12.68 21.56
C MET A 160 -17.12 -13.57 22.62
N ALA A 161 -16.84 -14.87 22.58
CA ALA A 161 -17.29 -15.77 23.63
C ALA A 161 -16.57 -15.43 24.93
N LYS A 162 -17.32 -14.99 25.95
CA LYS A 162 -16.81 -14.76 27.30
C LYS A 162 -16.73 -16.10 28.04
N LEU A 163 -15.89 -17.01 27.58
CA LEU A 163 -15.56 -18.21 28.33
C LEU A 163 -14.36 -17.92 29.21
N THR A 164 -14.60 -17.27 30.35
CA THR A 164 -13.59 -17.07 31.38
C THR A 164 -13.62 -18.25 32.33
N LEU A 165 -12.75 -19.22 32.13
CA LEU A 165 -12.47 -20.28 33.12
C LEU A 165 -11.75 -19.71 34.37
N PHE A 166 -11.21 -18.51 34.26
CA PHE A 166 -10.62 -17.76 35.40
C PHE A 166 -11.05 -16.30 35.27
N PRO A 167 -11.56 -15.67 36.34
CA PRO A 167 -11.86 -14.24 36.34
C PRO A 167 -10.54 -13.45 36.37
N THR A 168 -9.98 -13.16 35.25
CA THR A 168 -8.99 -12.10 35.16
C THR A 168 -9.76 -10.80 35.19
N THR A 169 -9.58 -10.04 36.25
CA THR A 169 -10.02 -8.64 36.41
C THR A 169 -9.28 -7.84 35.34
N TYR A 170 -9.75 -7.86 34.09
CA TYR A 170 -9.34 -6.90 33.09
C TYR A 170 -10.15 -5.63 33.38
N GLN A 171 -9.58 -4.71 34.18
CA GLN A 171 -10.01 -3.33 34.14
C GLN A 171 -9.73 -2.85 32.72
N SER A 172 -10.80 -2.67 31.92
CA SER A 172 -10.68 -1.97 30.67
C SER A 172 -10.19 -0.55 30.98
N THR A 173 -9.02 -0.20 30.51
CA THR A 173 -8.43 1.14 30.65
C THR A 173 -9.16 2.16 29.76
N TYR A 174 -10.18 1.71 29.03
CA TYR A 174 -11.12 2.55 28.31
C TYR A 174 -12.38 2.64 29.16
N GLY A 175 -12.65 3.82 29.68
CA GLY A 175 -13.92 4.16 30.31
C GLY A 175 -15.11 3.79 29.41
N PRO A 176 -16.35 3.84 29.92
CA PRO A 176 -17.52 3.55 29.14
C PRO A 176 -17.43 4.42 27.88
N ILE A 177 -17.43 3.78 26.72
CA ILE A 177 -17.58 4.45 25.45
C ILE A 177 -19.00 4.98 25.47
N ASP A 178 -19.17 6.20 25.99
CA ASP A 178 -20.42 6.92 25.91
C ASP A 178 -20.73 7.12 24.42
N LYS A 179 -21.74 6.37 23.96
CA LYS A 179 -22.49 6.59 22.72
C LYS A 179 -21.68 7.21 21.57
N TYR A 180 -20.60 6.59 21.18
CA TYR A 180 -20.10 6.83 19.83
C TYR A 180 -21.12 6.24 18.88
N ASP A 181 -21.83 7.11 18.20
CA ASP A 181 -22.68 6.72 17.10
C ASP A 181 -21.75 6.06 16.05
N PHE A 182 -21.98 4.79 15.77
CA PHE A 182 -21.19 4.03 14.82
C PHE A 182 -21.20 4.69 13.42
N SER A 183 -22.24 5.49 13.12
CA SER A 183 -22.36 6.29 11.92
C SER A 183 -21.30 7.41 11.87
N GLU A 184 -21.01 8.08 13.00
CA GLU A 184 -20.00 9.12 13.11
C GLU A 184 -18.60 8.53 12.94
N TYR A 185 -18.33 7.38 13.57
CA TYR A 185 -17.07 6.66 13.43
C TYR A 185 -16.84 6.17 12.00
N MET A 186 -17.86 5.68 11.33
CA MET A 186 -17.79 5.21 9.93
C MET A 186 -17.64 6.40 8.96
N SER A 187 -18.23 7.56 9.28
CA SER A 187 -18.06 8.81 8.53
C SER A 187 -16.63 9.35 8.65
N GLU A 188 -16.06 9.37 9.85
CA GLU A 188 -14.65 9.77 10.07
C GLU A 188 -13.65 8.84 9.37
N MET A 189 -13.99 7.57 9.22
CA MET A 189 -13.18 6.57 8.53
C MET A 189 -13.40 6.55 7.01
N GLY A 190 -14.29 7.40 6.46
CA GLY A 190 -14.54 7.52 5.02
C GLY A 190 -15.29 6.33 4.40
N PHE A 191 -16.11 5.62 5.18
CA PHE A 191 -16.92 4.48 4.71
C PHE A 191 -18.38 4.82 4.43
N LEU A 192 -18.77 6.09 4.55
CA LEU A 192 -20.10 6.63 4.15
C LEU A 192 -19.92 7.87 3.29
#